data_68e4ae840c0ee68a7352d9346463412a
#
_entry.id   68e4ae840c0ee68a7352d9346463412a
#
_cell.length_a   1.000
_cell.length_b   1.000
_cell.length_c   1.000
_cell.angle_alpha   90.00
_cell.angle_beta   90.00
_cell.angle_gamma   90.00
#
_symmetry.space_group_name_H-M   'P 1'
#
loop_
_entity.id
_entity.type
_entity.pdbx_description
1 polymer ?
#
loop_
_entity_poly.entity_id
_entity_poly.type
_entity_poly.pdbx_seq_one_letter_code
_entity_poly.pdbx_strand_id
1 'polypeptide(L)'
;MKVLPSFVVLGNWTEQGIRNVQDAPKRIKETHSMVEKSGGKMQLFYTLGKFDFMMIVEVPNDDAIMAILMCLSSMGNVRTTTMKAWTEAEGAKILTAPHP
;
A
#
# COMPACT_ATOMS: atom_id res chain seq x y z
N MET A 1 12.96 -18.41 6.24
CA MET A 1 12.61 -17.24 5.39
C MET A 1 11.70 -16.30 6.17
N LYS A 2 12.05 -15.04 6.22
CA LYS A 2 11.30 -14.06 6.99
C LYS A 2 10.10 -13.58 6.17
N VAL A 3 8.89 -13.68 6.74
CA VAL A 3 7.67 -13.17 6.12
C VAL A 3 7.53 -11.69 6.48
N LEU A 4 7.39 -10.83 5.47
CA LEU A 4 7.21 -9.42 5.70
C LEU A 4 5.74 -9.10 6.02
N PRO A 5 5.49 -8.13 6.90
CA PRO A 5 4.14 -7.62 7.11
C PRO A 5 3.51 -7.13 5.82
N SER A 6 2.21 -7.35 5.68
CA SER A 6 1.44 -6.96 4.49
C SER A 6 0.44 -5.87 4.85
N PHE A 7 0.20 -4.99 3.90
CA PHE A 7 -0.77 -3.91 4.03
C PHE A 7 -1.57 -3.79 2.74
N VAL A 8 -2.87 -3.54 2.89
CA VAL A 8 -3.73 -3.20 1.75
C VAL A 8 -3.97 -1.70 1.81
N VAL A 9 -3.59 -1.01 0.76
CA VAL A 9 -3.73 0.44 0.66
C VAL A 9 -4.77 0.75 -0.40
N LEU A 10 -5.87 1.35 0.01
CA LEU A 10 -6.92 1.80 -0.90
C LEU A 10 -6.73 3.29 -1.12
N GLY A 11 -6.83 3.73 -2.37
CA GLY A 11 -6.55 5.12 -2.68
C GLY A 11 -7.57 5.77 -3.56
N ASN A 12 -7.71 7.09 -3.36
CA ASN A 12 -8.51 7.95 -4.21
C ASN A 12 -7.64 9.08 -4.74
N TRP A 13 -7.90 9.48 -5.99
CA TRP A 13 -7.31 10.69 -6.52
C TRP A 13 -7.91 11.90 -5.80
N THR A 14 -7.06 12.87 -5.47
CA THR A 14 -7.52 14.19 -5.09
C THR A 14 -7.92 14.93 -6.37
N GLU A 15 -8.45 16.13 -6.22
CA GLU A 15 -8.72 16.98 -7.39
C GLU A 15 -7.45 17.23 -8.21
N GLN A 16 -6.34 17.50 -7.54
CA GLN A 16 -5.04 17.66 -8.19
C GLN A 16 -4.61 16.37 -8.90
N GLY A 17 -4.79 15.23 -8.24
CA GLY A 17 -4.39 13.94 -8.79
C GLY A 17 -5.17 13.56 -10.04
N ILE A 18 -6.47 13.85 -10.07
CA ILE A 18 -7.26 13.53 -11.25
C ILE A 18 -6.94 14.47 -12.42
N ARG A 19 -6.63 15.73 -12.15
CA ARG A 19 -6.18 16.64 -13.20
C ARG A 19 -4.86 16.21 -13.82
N ASN A 20 -4.00 15.56 -13.04
CA ASN A 20 -2.68 15.11 -13.47
C ASN A 20 -2.62 13.58 -13.65
N VAL A 21 -3.76 12.95 -13.92
CA VAL A 21 -3.85 11.48 -13.92
C VAL A 21 -2.99 10.84 -15.02
N GLN A 22 -2.69 11.56 -16.09
CA GLN A 22 -1.83 11.03 -17.13
C GLN A 22 -0.40 10.75 -16.65
N ASP A 23 0.02 11.43 -15.58
CA ASP A 23 1.33 11.21 -14.96
C ASP A 23 1.31 10.11 -13.90
N ALA A 24 0.15 9.51 -13.62
CA ALA A 24 0.03 8.49 -12.58
C ALA A 24 0.98 7.30 -12.78
N PRO A 25 1.12 6.74 -14.00
CA PRO A 25 2.05 5.63 -14.18
C PRO A 25 3.51 5.97 -13.80
N LYS A 26 3.94 7.19 -14.06
CA LYS A 26 5.27 7.64 -13.67
C LYS A 26 5.41 7.73 -12.16
N ARG A 27 4.40 8.27 -11.49
CA ARG A 27 4.38 8.37 -10.03
C ARG A 27 4.37 6.98 -9.37
N ILE A 28 3.65 6.04 -9.97
CA ILE A 28 3.61 4.67 -9.48
C ILE A 28 4.98 3.99 -9.61
N LYS A 29 5.70 4.24 -10.69
CA LYS A 29 7.08 3.75 -10.85
C LYS A 29 7.97 4.23 -9.72
N GLU A 30 7.86 5.50 -9.35
CA GLU A 30 8.61 6.07 -8.23
C GLU A 30 8.21 5.42 -6.91
N THR A 31 6.93 5.11 -6.74
CA THR A 31 6.43 4.40 -5.55
C THR A 31 7.02 3.00 -5.47
N HIS A 32 7.04 2.25 -6.57
CA HIS A 32 7.70 0.93 -6.61
C HIS A 32 9.14 1.03 -6.16
N SER A 33 9.87 2.01 -6.67
CA SER A 33 11.28 2.22 -6.31
C SER A 33 11.44 2.50 -4.81
N MET A 34 10.56 3.32 -4.26
CA MET A 34 10.57 3.66 -2.83
C MET A 34 10.34 2.43 -1.97
N VAL A 35 9.36 1.61 -2.34
CA VAL A 35 9.04 0.38 -1.62
C VAL A 35 10.22 -0.61 -1.70
N GLU A 36 10.80 -0.79 -2.88
CA GLU A 36 11.94 -1.68 -3.06
C GLU A 36 13.15 -1.24 -2.23
N LYS A 37 13.40 0.06 -2.16
CA LYS A 37 14.51 0.60 -1.36
C LYS A 37 14.29 0.36 0.14
N SER A 38 13.05 0.24 0.58
CA SER A 38 12.74 -0.07 1.97
C SER A 38 12.91 -1.57 2.29
N GLY A 39 13.19 -2.39 1.29
CA GLY A 39 13.29 -3.84 1.44
C GLY A 39 12.00 -4.57 1.20
N GLY A 40 11.03 -3.92 0.60
CA GLY A 40 9.70 -4.48 0.35
C GLY A 40 9.38 -4.71 -1.11
N LYS A 41 8.13 -5.03 -1.34
CA LYS A 41 7.57 -5.18 -2.69
C LYS A 41 6.11 -4.76 -2.68
N MET A 42 5.60 -4.40 -3.85
CA MET A 42 4.20 -3.99 -3.97
C MET A 42 3.59 -4.44 -5.28
N GLN A 43 2.27 -4.50 -5.28
CA GLN A 43 1.46 -4.76 -6.44
C GLN A 43 0.34 -3.74 -6.46
N LEU A 44 0.06 -3.15 -7.61
CA LEU A 44 -0.97 -2.12 -7.73
C LEU A 44 -2.01 -2.53 -8.76
N PHE A 45 -3.26 -2.21 -8.46
CA PHE A 45 -4.39 -2.33 -9.37
C PHE A 45 -5.12 -1.00 -9.43
N TYR A 46 -5.48 -0.55 -10.63
CA TYR A 46 -6.45 0.53 -10.77
C TYR A 46 -7.84 -0.08 -10.68
N THR A 47 -8.74 0.58 -9.97
CA THR A 47 -10.06 0.02 -9.68
C THR A 47 -11.18 0.96 -10.09
N LEU A 48 -12.38 0.42 -10.21
CA LEU A 48 -13.62 1.17 -10.39
C LEU A 48 -14.39 1.15 -9.07
N GLY A 49 -15.23 2.14 -8.87
CA GLY A 49 -16.10 2.22 -7.70
C GLY A 49 -15.62 3.22 -6.68
N LYS A 50 -15.76 2.87 -5.41
CA LYS A 50 -15.47 3.77 -4.31
C LYS A 50 -14.00 4.21 -4.25
N PHE A 51 -13.09 3.33 -4.64
CA PHE A 51 -11.66 3.61 -4.65
C PHE A 51 -11.12 3.57 -6.07
N ASP A 52 -10.11 4.40 -6.34
CA ASP A 52 -9.53 4.53 -7.67
C ASP A 52 -8.36 3.57 -7.89
N PHE A 53 -7.71 3.15 -6.81
CA PHE A 53 -6.65 2.13 -6.90
C PHE A 53 -6.52 1.36 -5.60
N MET A 54 -5.85 0.22 -5.70
CA MET A 54 -5.53 -0.63 -4.56
C MET A 54 -4.09 -1.09 -4.69
N MET A 55 -3.35 -1.05 -3.59
CA MET A 55 -2.01 -1.61 -3.53
C MET A 55 -1.95 -2.68 -2.47
N ILE A 56 -1.21 -3.74 -2.76
CA ILE A 56 -0.80 -4.71 -1.75
C ILE A 56 0.69 -4.45 -1.54
N VAL A 57 1.07 -4.09 -0.32
CA VAL A 57 2.43 -3.66 0.00
C VAL A 57 2.99 -4.56 1.10
N GLU A 58 4.16 -5.14 0.84
CA GLU A 58 4.90 -5.90 1.84
C GLU A 58 6.16 -5.10 2.18
N VAL A 59 6.34 -4.79 3.45
CA VAL A 59 7.49 -4.00 3.93
C VAL A 59 7.95 -4.54 5.27
N PRO A 60 9.21 -4.27 5.67
CA PRO A 60 9.78 -4.87 6.87
C PRO A 60 9.06 -4.52 8.18
N ASN A 61 8.48 -3.33 8.29
CA ASN A 61 7.86 -2.87 9.54
C ASN A 61 6.87 -1.74 9.31
N ASP A 62 6.18 -1.36 10.37
CA ASP A 62 5.16 -0.31 10.34
C ASP A 62 5.76 1.07 10.01
N ASP A 63 6.97 1.33 10.47
CA ASP A 63 7.64 2.61 10.19
C ASP A 63 7.87 2.79 8.69
N ALA A 64 8.23 1.72 7.99
CA ALA A 64 8.45 1.75 6.55
C ALA A 64 7.17 2.12 5.80
N ILE A 65 6.04 1.47 6.13
CA ILE A 65 4.77 1.78 5.45
C ILE A 65 4.31 3.21 5.78
N MET A 66 4.46 3.63 7.01
CA MET A 66 4.11 4.99 7.41
C MET A 66 4.90 6.03 6.59
N ALA A 67 6.20 5.84 6.46
CA ALA A 67 7.06 6.75 5.71
C ALA A 67 6.64 6.82 4.23
N ILE A 68 6.34 5.69 3.63
CA ILE A 68 5.90 5.61 2.24
C ILE A 68 4.57 6.36 2.06
N LEU A 69 3.60 6.10 2.94
CA LEU A 69 2.29 6.73 2.86
C LEU A 69 2.35 8.25 3.07
N MET A 70 3.17 8.70 4.01
CA MET A 70 3.35 10.13 4.24
C MET A 70 3.98 10.81 3.03
N CYS A 71 4.95 10.14 2.40
CA CYS A 71 5.56 10.66 1.18
C CYS A 71 4.53 10.79 0.06
N LEU A 72 3.71 9.76 -0.15
CA LEU A 72 2.65 9.80 -1.17
C LEU A 72 1.64 10.91 -0.90
N SER A 73 1.19 11.01 0.33
CA SER A 73 0.20 12.02 0.72
C SER A 73 0.74 13.44 0.56
N SER A 74 2.04 13.64 0.85
CA SER A 74 2.66 14.95 0.77
C SER A 74 2.70 15.52 -0.64
N MET A 75 2.63 14.67 -1.65
CA MET A 75 2.61 15.11 -3.04
C MET A 75 1.24 15.67 -3.47
N GLY A 76 0.20 15.43 -2.68
CA GLY A 76 -1.12 16.01 -2.88
C GLY A 76 -1.99 15.35 -3.94
N ASN A 77 -1.55 14.25 -4.54
CA ASN A 77 -2.27 13.62 -5.65
C ASN A 77 -3.24 12.52 -5.21
N VAL A 78 -3.05 11.97 -4.02
CA VAL A 78 -3.85 10.84 -3.54
C VAL A 78 -4.20 10.98 -2.07
N ARG A 79 -5.31 10.35 -1.70
CA ARG A 79 -5.69 10.07 -0.32
C ARG A 79 -5.75 8.57 -0.16
N THR A 80 -5.25 8.07 0.95
CA THR A 80 -5.16 6.63 1.16
C THR A 80 -5.85 6.19 2.44
N THR A 81 -6.36 4.95 2.40
CA THR A 81 -6.89 4.24 3.56
C THR A 81 -6.11 2.94 3.61
N THR A 82 -5.40 2.70 4.71
CA THR A 82 -4.50 1.56 4.82
C THR A 82 -4.99 0.61 5.89
N MET A 83 -4.97 -0.69 5.56
CA MET A 83 -5.32 -1.76 6.48
C MET A 83 -4.13 -2.70 6.59
N LYS A 84 -3.78 -3.08 7.82
CA LYS A 84 -2.82 -4.16 8.00
C LYS A 84 -3.50 -5.47 7.61
N ALA A 85 -2.79 -6.32 6.88
CA ALA A 85 -3.36 -7.56 6.37
C ALA A 85 -2.44 -8.74 6.72
N TRP A 86 -3.06 -9.89 6.86
CA TRP A 86 -2.34 -11.16 7.06
C TRP A 86 -2.68 -12.05 5.90
N THR A 87 -1.71 -12.83 5.44
CA THR A 87 -2.00 -13.85 4.43
C THR A 87 -2.96 -14.88 5.03
N GLU A 88 -3.61 -15.65 4.17
CA GLU A 88 -4.49 -16.71 4.63
C GLU A 88 -3.77 -17.66 5.60
N ALA A 89 -2.54 -18.04 5.29
CA ALA A 89 -1.75 -18.96 6.13
C ALA A 89 -1.40 -18.33 7.47
N GLU A 90 -0.98 -17.07 7.48
CA GLU A 90 -0.67 -16.36 8.72
C GLU A 90 -1.91 -16.18 9.59
N GLY A 91 -3.00 -15.76 8.97
CA GLY A 91 -4.28 -15.58 9.66
C GLY A 91 -4.82 -16.87 10.24
N ALA A 92 -4.70 -17.97 9.50
CA ALA A 92 -5.13 -19.27 9.98
C ALA A 92 -4.43 -19.69 11.27
N LYS A 93 -3.12 -19.42 11.36
CA LYS A 93 -2.36 -19.71 12.57
C LYS A 93 -2.86 -18.93 13.77
N ILE A 94 -3.16 -17.66 13.56
CA ILE A 94 -3.68 -16.78 14.63
C ILE A 94 -5.06 -17.24 15.08
N LEU A 95 -5.93 -17.54 14.12
CA LEU A 95 -7.32 -17.91 14.40
C LEU A 95 -7.44 -19.26 15.09
N THR A 96 -6.51 -20.16 14.84
CA THR A 96 -6.52 -21.52 15.43
C THR A 96 -5.63 -21.66 16.67
N ALA A 97 -4.87 -20.62 17.01
CA ALA A 97 -4.06 -20.62 18.23
C ALA A 97 -4.95 -20.52 19.47
N PRO A 98 -4.50 -21.02 20.64
CA PRO A 98 -5.23 -20.81 21.88
C PRO A 98 -5.39 -19.32 22.16
N HIS A 99 -6.61 -18.90 22.46
CA HIS A 99 -6.90 -17.48 22.76
C HIS A 99 -6.70 -17.22 24.26
N PRO A 100 -6.23 -16.01 24.63
CA PRO A 100 -6.10 -15.65 26.05
C PRO A 100 -7.44 -15.53 26.73
#